data_6f64444c602ca9fb6ec00d0af1888375
#
_entry.id   6f64444c602ca9fb6ec00d0af1888375
#
_cell.length_a   1.000
_cell.length_b   1.000
_cell.length_c   1.000
_cell.angle_alpha   90.00
_cell.angle_beta   90.00
_cell.angle_gamma   90.00
#
_symmetry.space_group_name_H-M   'P 1'
#
loop_
_entity.id
_entity.type
_entity.pdbx_description
1 polymer ?
#
loop_
_entity_poly.entity_id
_entity_poly.type
_entity_poly.pdbx_seq_one_letter_code
_entity_poly.pdbx_strand_id
1 'polypeptide(L)'
;MVIESAGGDSSADDVDDFGDVAASFFSLMALQRWFGPVLYFLLLGPVGAVAYRLAHLSQETKTPLSDSLMRLLEWLPSRLLVLSFSVFGDFDKSLEHLTSKGMTLDIDTGDFLEDATDAAVTLPADASVYDRLSAVFHLLERSFLLWLGAVALLVLI
;
A
#
# COMPACT_ATOMS: atom_id res chain seq x y z
N MET A 1 -4.00 -5.04 -49.26
CA MET A 1 -3.44 -6.07 -48.41
C MET A 1 -2.58 -5.40 -47.33
N VAL A 2 -3.20 -4.78 -46.39
CA VAL A 2 -2.59 -4.26 -45.12
C VAL A 2 -3.68 -4.26 -44.08
N ILE A 3 -3.92 -5.38 -43.42
CA ILE A 3 -4.67 -5.49 -42.20
C ILE A 3 -4.01 -6.60 -41.39
N GLU A 4 -3.01 -6.27 -40.60
CA GLU A 4 -2.49 -7.11 -39.53
C GLU A 4 -1.41 -6.36 -38.74
N SER A 5 -1.83 -5.42 -37.88
CA SER A 5 -0.93 -4.92 -36.82
C SER A 5 -1.66 -4.13 -35.70
N ALA A 6 -2.97 -4.32 -35.56
CA ALA A 6 -3.73 -3.59 -34.52
C ALA A 6 -4.22 -4.48 -33.36
N GLY A 7 -3.80 -5.75 -33.28
CA GLY A 7 -4.31 -6.70 -32.29
C GLY A 7 -3.31 -7.10 -31.20
N GLY A 8 -2.08 -6.62 -31.26
CA GLY A 8 -1.04 -7.03 -30.31
C GLY A 8 -0.77 -6.06 -29.16
N ASP A 9 -1.14 -4.81 -29.31
CA ASP A 9 -0.78 -3.76 -28.35
C ASP A 9 -1.82 -3.61 -27.22
N SER A 10 -3.09 -3.70 -27.54
CA SER A 10 -4.15 -3.53 -26.55
C SER A 10 -4.24 -4.63 -25.48
N SER A 11 -3.82 -5.86 -25.81
CA SER A 11 -3.83 -6.96 -24.85
C SER A 11 -2.64 -6.93 -23.88
N ALA A 12 -1.53 -6.33 -24.28
CA ALA A 12 -0.37 -6.13 -23.40
C ALA A 12 -0.64 -4.99 -22.40
N ASP A 13 -1.21 -3.88 -22.89
CA ASP A 13 -1.60 -2.75 -22.04
C ASP A 13 -2.67 -3.16 -21.00
N ASP A 14 -3.66 -3.98 -21.39
CA ASP A 14 -4.68 -4.50 -20.46
C ASP A 14 -4.09 -5.42 -19.39
N VAL A 15 -3.04 -6.17 -19.69
CA VAL A 15 -2.37 -7.09 -18.74
C VAL A 15 -1.49 -6.32 -17.78
N ASP A 16 -0.80 -5.28 -18.25
CA ASP A 16 0.05 -4.42 -17.41
C ASP A 16 -0.81 -3.60 -16.45
N ASP A 17 -1.91 -3.00 -16.92
CA ASP A 17 -2.89 -2.29 -16.10
C ASP A 17 -3.50 -3.21 -15.01
N PHE A 18 -3.78 -4.47 -15.36
CA PHE A 18 -4.22 -5.46 -14.38
C PHE A 18 -3.16 -5.74 -13.31
N GLY A 19 -1.87 -5.75 -13.67
CA GLY A 19 -0.76 -5.93 -12.76
C GLY A 19 -0.67 -4.82 -11.71
N ASP A 20 -0.84 -3.57 -12.15
CA ASP A 20 -0.78 -2.38 -11.30
C ASP A 20 -1.97 -2.33 -10.34
N VAL A 21 -3.18 -2.54 -10.84
CA VAL A 21 -4.40 -2.63 -10.02
C VAL A 21 -4.31 -3.77 -8.99
N ALA A 22 -3.76 -4.92 -9.36
CA ALA A 22 -3.59 -6.03 -8.43
C ALA A 22 -2.54 -5.70 -7.36
N ALA A 23 -1.43 -5.09 -7.72
CA ALA A 23 -0.35 -4.69 -6.79
C ALA A 23 -0.85 -3.67 -5.75
N SER A 24 -1.58 -2.64 -6.19
CA SER A 24 -2.18 -1.63 -5.31
C SER A 24 -3.22 -2.23 -4.37
N PHE A 25 -4.06 -3.12 -4.88
CA PHE A 25 -5.05 -3.83 -4.09
C PHE A 25 -4.41 -4.68 -2.98
N PHE A 26 -3.33 -5.40 -3.29
CA PHE A 26 -2.58 -6.17 -2.29
C PHE A 26 -1.94 -5.27 -1.24
N SER A 27 -1.39 -4.13 -1.64
CA SER A 27 -0.80 -3.14 -0.73
C SER A 27 -1.85 -2.56 0.22
N LEU A 28 -3.03 -2.22 -0.30
CA LEU A 28 -4.15 -1.74 0.50
C LEU A 28 -4.68 -2.81 1.46
N MET A 29 -4.84 -4.05 0.99
CA MET A 29 -5.26 -5.16 1.84
C MET A 29 -4.25 -5.46 2.95
N ALA A 30 -2.95 -5.41 2.64
CA ALA A 30 -1.90 -5.56 3.64
C ALA A 30 -1.95 -4.45 4.69
N LEU A 31 -2.16 -3.19 4.25
CA LEU A 31 -2.33 -2.05 5.15
C LEU A 31 -3.48 -2.28 6.12
N GLN A 32 -4.66 -2.59 5.60
CA GLN A 32 -5.89 -2.70 6.40
C GLN A 32 -5.90 -3.94 7.31
N ARG A 33 -5.31 -5.03 6.84
CA ARG A 33 -5.36 -6.31 7.55
C ARG A 33 -4.24 -6.50 8.57
N TRP A 34 -3.05 -5.94 8.29
CA TRP A 34 -1.82 -6.20 9.04
C TRP A 34 -1.23 -4.94 9.64
N PHE A 35 -0.89 -3.97 8.82
CA PHE A 35 -0.17 -2.77 9.26
C PHE A 35 -1.02 -1.86 10.15
N GLY A 36 -2.27 -1.60 9.79
CA GLY A 36 -3.18 -0.79 10.58
C GLY A 36 -3.39 -1.33 11.99
N PRO A 37 -3.89 -2.58 12.15
CA PRO A 37 -4.07 -3.16 13.48
C PRO A 37 -2.80 -3.22 14.32
N VAL A 38 -1.63 -3.54 13.71
CA VAL A 38 -0.35 -3.58 14.41
C VAL A 38 0.06 -2.20 14.91
N LEU A 39 -0.07 -1.17 14.06
CA LEU A 39 0.24 0.21 14.47
C LEU A 39 -0.64 0.65 15.64
N TYR A 40 -1.94 0.46 15.55
CA TYR A 40 -2.85 0.88 16.62
C TYR A 40 -2.71 0.04 17.88
N PHE A 41 -2.30 -1.21 17.75
CA PHE A 41 -1.87 -2.02 18.89
C PHE A 41 -0.65 -1.41 19.60
N LEU A 42 0.33 -0.92 18.84
CA LEU A 42 1.52 -0.27 19.40
C LEU A 42 1.21 1.05 20.10
N LEU A 43 0.31 1.86 19.51
CA LEU A 43 -0.02 3.19 20.01
C LEU A 43 -0.94 3.14 21.23
N LEU A 44 -1.95 2.28 21.22
CA LEU A 44 -3.07 2.24 22.16
C LEU A 44 -3.26 0.86 22.83
N GLY A 45 -2.36 -0.08 22.57
CA GLY A 45 -2.47 -1.46 23.06
C GLY A 45 -3.61 -2.25 22.37
N PRO A 46 -4.09 -3.32 23.01
CA PRO A 46 -5.15 -4.18 22.46
C PRO A 46 -6.43 -3.42 22.10
N VAL A 47 -6.75 -2.36 22.84
CA VAL A 47 -7.94 -1.52 22.61
C VAL A 47 -7.83 -0.79 21.28
N GLY A 48 -6.64 -0.30 20.92
CA GLY A 48 -6.40 0.36 19.64
C GLY A 48 -6.60 -0.57 18.44
N ALA A 49 -6.09 -1.79 18.52
CA ALA A 49 -6.27 -2.78 17.46
C ALA A 49 -7.75 -3.15 17.27
N VAL A 50 -8.48 -3.33 18.38
CA VAL A 50 -9.92 -3.62 18.32
C VAL A 50 -10.70 -2.43 17.77
N ALA A 51 -10.40 -1.21 18.22
CA ALA A 51 -11.04 0.01 17.74
C ALA A 51 -10.84 0.21 16.23
N TYR A 52 -9.60 0.03 15.74
CA TYR A 52 -9.31 0.07 14.30
C TYR A 52 -10.13 -0.96 13.53
N ARG A 53 -10.18 -2.20 14.03
CA ARG A 53 -10.94 -3.28 13.39
C ARG A 53 -12.45 -3.01 13.36
N LEU A 54 -13.00 -2.46 14.44
CA LEU A 54 -14.41 -2.08 14.49
C LEU A 54 -14.72 -0.92 13.54
N ALA A 55 -13.83 0.08 13.45
CA ALA A 55 -13.97 1.17 12.47
C ALA A 55 -13.94 0.63 11.02
N HIS A 56 -13.05 -0.32 10.72
CA HIS A 56 -13.00 -0.96 9.41
C HIS A 56 -14.28 -1.74 9.09
N LEU A 57 -14.82 -2.48 10.03
CA LEU A 57 -16.09 -3.20 9.86
C LEU A 57 -17.29 -2.25 9.72
N SER A 58 -17.24 -1.06 10.32
CA SER A 58 -18.31 -0.06 10.18
C SER A 58 -18.43 0.54 8.79
N GLN A 59 -17.42 0.39 7.92
CA GLN A 59 -17.49 0.80 6.52
C GLN A 59 -18.52 0.01 5.71
N GLU A 60 -18.90 -1.18 6.15
CA GLU A 60 -19.97 -1.96 5.50
C GLU A 60 -21.31 -1.19 5.49
N THR A 61 -21.52 -0.29 6.46
CA THR A 61 -22.71 0.55 6.56
C THR A 61 -22.67 1.81 5.69
N LYS A 62 -21.54 2.10 5.01
CA LYS A 62 -21.35 3.21 4.05
C LYS A 62 -21.96 4.54 4.51
N THR A 63 -21.60 5.00 5.69
CA THR A 63 -21.98 6.34 6.15
C THR A 63 -20.82 7.33 5.90
N PRO A 64 -21.11 8.60 5.55
CA PRO A 64 -20.06 9.60 5.34
C PRO A 64 -19.11 9.77 6.54
N LEU A 65 -19.62 9.50 7.75
CA LEU A 65 -18.84 9.54 8.96
C LEU A 65 -17.86 8.38 9.06
N SER A 66 -18.28 7.16 8.67
CA SER A 66 -17.39 5.98 8.66
C SER A 66 -16.25 6.13 7.66
N ASP A 67 -16.52 6.70 6.50
CA ASP A 67 -15.51 6.94 5.48
C ASP A 67 -14.48 8.00 5.92
N SER A 68 -14.93 9.09 6.52
CA SER A 68 -14.03 10.12 7.06
C SER A 68 -13.16 9.61 8.20
N LEU A 69 -13.75 8.81 9.09
CA LEU A 69 -13.04 8.20 10.21
C LEU A 69 -11.96 7.22 9.69
N MET A 70 -12.32 6.40 8.69
CA MET A 70 -11.39 5.42 8.15
C MET A 70 -10.24 6.07 7.40
N ARG A 71 -10.48 7.12 6.60
CA ARG A 71 -9.40 7.90 5.98
C ARG A 71 -8.43 8.45 7.02
N LEU A 72 -8.92 8.97 8.12
CA LEU A 72 -8.08 9.46 9.21
C LEU A 72 -7.26 8.33 9.86
N LEU A 73 -7.89 7.18 10.09
CA LEU A 73 -7.22 6.01 10.67
C LEU A 73 -6.20 5.35 9.72
N GLU A 74 -6.42 5.40 8.43
CA GLU A 74 -5.50 4.87 7.43
C GLU A 74 -4.39 5.86 7.04
N TRP A 75 -4.59 7.14 7.32
CA TRP A 75 -3.64 8.19 6.96
C TRP A 75 -2.25 7.94 7.56
N LEU A 76 -2.17 7.66 8.85
CA LEU A 76 -0.90 7.42 9.53
C LEU A 76 -0.23 6.10 9.09
N PRO A 77 -0.91 4.93 9.13
CA PRO A 77 -0.28 3.68 8.75
C PRO A 77 0.14 3.63 7.27
N SER A 78 -0.59 4.27 6.35
CA SER A 78 -0.19 4.32 4.95
C SER A 78 1.12 5.09 4.73
N ARG A 79 1.32 6.23 5.41
CA ARG A 79 2.57 7.00 5.34
C ARG A 79 3.76 6.24 5.93
N LEU A 80 3.55 5.57 7.04
CA LEU A 80 4.59 4.73 7.65
C LEU A 80 4.92 3.51 6.77
N LEU A 81 3.93 2.95 6.08
CA LEU A 81 4.16 1.88 5.12
C LEU A 81 5.01 2.35 3.94
N VAL A 82 4.68 3.51 3.35
CA VAL A 82 5.48 4.11 2.26
C VAL A 82 6.89 4.48 2.74
N LEU A 83 7.03 4.95 3.97
CA LEU A 83 8.35 5.15 4.57
C LEU A 83 9.13 3.83 4.69
N SER A 84 8.46 2.72 4.99
CA SER A 84 9.08 1.40 4.97
C SER A 84 9.48 0.96 3.56
N PHE A 85 8.68 1.32 2.55
CA PHE A 85 9.03 1.09 1.15
C PHE A 85 10.30 1.83 0.74
N SER A 86 10.52 3.05 1.24
CA SER A 86 11.75 3.80 0.97
C SER A 86 13.00 3.09 1.53
N VAL A 87 12.87 2.30 2.57
CA VAL A 87 14.01 1.53 3.13
C VAL A 87 14.39 0.32 2.27
N PHE A 88 13.42 -0.32 1.63
CA PHE A 88 13.61 -1.57 0.90
C PHE A 88 13.48 -1.46 -0.62
N GLY A 89 12.87 -0.37 -1.12
CA GLY A 89 12.69 -0.06 -2.51
C GLY A 89 13.56 1.10 -2.99
N ASP A 90 13.07 1.88 -3.95
CA ASP A 90 13.74 3.09 -4.41
C ASP A 90 13.51 4.23 -3.40
N PHE A 91 14.57 4.53 -2.63
CA PHE A 91 14.50 5.53 -1.55
C PHE A 91 14.10 6.92 -2.05
N ASP A 92 14.74 7.37 -3.13
CA ASP A 92 14.56 8.74 -3.62
C ASP A 92 13.13 8.96 -4.14
N LYS A 93 12.62 8.03 -4.95
CA LYS A 93 11.27 8.11 -5.50
C LYS A 93 10.19 7.96 -4.43
N SER A 94 10.36 7.01 -3.52
CA SER A 94 9.40 6.79 -2.42
C SER A 94 9.36 7.98 -1.46
N LEU A 95 10.51 8.60 -1.18
CA LEU A 95 10.58 9.77 -0.32
C LEU A 95 10.01 11.03 -1.01
N GLU A 96 10.27 11.21 -2.31
CA GLU A 96 9.68 12.29 -3.11
C GLU A 96 8.14 12.14 -3.14
N HIS A 97 7.64 10.94 -3.36
CA HIS A 97 6.20 10.67 -3.31
C HIS A 97 5.61 11.00 -1.94
N LEU A 98 6.25 10.56 -0.86
CA LEU A 98 5.81 10.84 0.51
C LEU A 98 5.80 12.35 0.81
N THR A 99 6.79 13.09 0.38
CA THR A 99 6.88 14.54 0.63
C THR A 99 5.93 15.35 -0.23
N SER A 100 5.69 14.95 -1.48
CA SER A 100 4.82 15.66 -2.42
C SER A 100 3.33 15.39 -2.17
N LYS A 101 2.94 14.15 -1.96
CA LYS A 101 1.54 13.72 -1.81
C LYS A 101 1.16 13.29 -0.40
N GLY A 102 2.13 12.87 0.41
CA GLY A 102 1.90 12.29 1.73
C GLY A 102 1.33 13.22 2.78
N MET A 103 1.44 14.54 2.63
CA MET A 103 0.95 15.53 3.61
C MET A 103 -0.53 15.87 3.44
N THR A 104 -1.17 15.42 2.38
CA THR A 104 -2.57 15.73 2.05
C THR A 104 -3.51 14.66 2.64
N LEU A 105 -4.59 15.10 3.30
CA LEU A 105 -5.64 14.21 3.82
C LEU A 105 -6.72 13.86 2.77
N ASP A 106 -6.75 14.61 1.65
CA ASP A 106 -7.78 14.49 0.61
C ASP A 106 -7.52 13.37 -0.40
N ILE A 107 -6.32 12.77 -0.40
CA ILE A 107 -5.99 11.69 -1.34
C ILE A 107 -6.54 10.38 -0.80
N ASP A 108 -7.20 9.61 -1.66
CA ASP A 108 -7.62 8.25 -1.33
C ASP A 108 -6.41 7.38 -0.97
N THR A 109 -6.57 6.53 0.05
CA THR A 109 -5.49 5.68 0.53
C THR A 109 -5.05 4.66 -0.53
N GLY A 110 -5.99 4.17 -1.34
CA GLY A 110 -5.72 3.26 -2.45
C GLY A 110 -4.83 3.90 -3.50
N ASP A 111 -5.24 5.07 -4.02
CA ASP A 111 -4.48 5.83 -5.03
C ASP A 111 -3.09 6.22 -4.51
N PHE A 112 -3.00 6.62 -3.24
CA PHE A 112 -1.72 6.95 -2.61
C PHE A 112 -0.77 5.75 -2.54
N LEU A 113 -1.28 4.56 -2.19
CA LEU A 113 -0.48 3.35 -2.12
C LEU A 113 -0.12 2.80 -3.49
N GLU A 114 -0.98 2.96 -4.49
CA GLU A 114 -0.72 2.59 -5.88
C GLU A 114 0.51 3.35 -6.40
N ASP A 115 0.45 4.67 -6.40
CA ASP A 115 1.56 5.53 -6.80
C ASP A 115 2.85 5.22 -6.01
N ALA A 116 2.73 4.96 -4.70
CA ALA A 116 3.88 4.68 -3.84
C ALA A 116 4.50 3.30 -4.12
N THR A 117 3.66 2.31 -4.44
CA THR A 117 4.12 0.95 -4.78
C THR A 117 4.87 0.98 -6.11
N ASP A 118 4.35 1.68 -7.11
CA ASP A 118 5.00 1.86 -8.41
C ASP A 118 6.32 2.64 -8.28
N ALA A 119 6.35 3.67 -7.44
CA ALA A 119 7.58 4.41 -7.17
C ALA A 119 8.66 3.55 -6.49
N ALA A 120 8.25 2.62 -5.61
CA ALA A 120 9.17 1.77 -4.85
C ALA A 120 9.70 0.59 -5.64
N VAL A 121 8.91 0.05 -6.59
CA VAL A 121 9.24 -1.14 -7.38
C VAL A 121 9.81 -0.72 -8.72
N THR A 122 11.14 -0.78 -8.86
CA THR A 122 11.80 -0.49 -10.14
C THR A 122 12.03 -1.81 -10.88
N LEU A 123 11.24 -2.05 -11.91
CA LEU A 123 11.34 -3.22 -12.78
C LEU A 123 11.72 -2.82 -14.20
N PRO A 124 12.37 -3.73 -14.97
CA PRO A 124 12.60 -3.53 -16.42
C PRO A 124 11.26 -3.42 -17.16
N ALA A 125 11.25 -2.72 -18.28
CA ALA A 125 10.04 -2.49 -19.09
C ALA A 125 9.41 -3.78 -19.67
N ASP A 126 10.14 -4.88 -19.67
CA ASP A 126 9.71 -6.20 -20.14
C ASP A 126 9.34 -7.16 -19.00
N ALA A 127 9.26 -6.66 -17.76
CA ALA A 127 8.89 -7.47 -16.60
C ALA A 127 7.45 -7.98 -16.70
N SER A 128 7.26 -9.26 -16.40
CA SER A 128 5.93 -9.85 -16.40
C SER A 128 5.10 -9.39 -15.18
N VAL A 129 3.77 -9.49 -15.29
CA VAL A 129 2.85 -9.25 -14.14
C VAL A 129 3.25 -10.09 -12.92
N TYR A 130 3.71 -11.31 -13.13
CA TYR A 130 4.20 -12.17 -12.07
C TYR A 130 5.42 -11.58 -11.36
N ASP A 131 6.38 -11.03 -12.12
CA ASP A 131 7.58 -10.40 -11.56
C ASP A 131 7.21 -9.18 -10.73
N ARG A 132 6.26 -8.37 -11.22
CA ARG A 132 5.73 -7.20 -10.52
C ARG A 132 5.05 -7.58 -9.21
N LEU A 133 4.10 -8.51 -9.24
CA LEU A 133 3.43 -8.99 -8.04
C LEU A 133 4.41 -9.61 -7.03
N SER A 134 5.38 -10.39 -7.52
CA SER A 134 6.42 -10.98 -6.67
C SER A 134 7.27 -9.90 -5.98
N ALA A 135 7.66 -8.85 -6.71
CA ALA A 135 8.42 -7.73 -6.16
C ALA A 135 7.63 -6.98 -5.08
N VAL A 136 6.33 -6.72 -5.32
CA VAL A 136 5.45 -6.09 -4.33
C VAL A 136 5.27 -6.97 -3.09
N PHE A 137 5.07 -8.26 -3.25
CA PHE A 137 5.00 -9.18 -2.11
C PHE A 137 6.27 -9.18 -1.27
N HIS A 138 7.44 -9.21 -1.89
CA HIS A 138 8.72 -9.13 -1.17
C HIS A 138 8.91 -7.78 -0.47
N LEU A 139 8.46 -6.68 -1.10
CA LEU A 139 8.50 -5.36 -0.49
C LEU A 139 7.60 -5.29 0.76
N LEU A 140 6.37 -5.81 0.66
CA LEU A 140 5.44 -5.88 1.78
C LEU A 140 5.93 -6.79 2.91
N GLU A 141 6.48 -7.96 2.58
CA GLU A 141 7.04 -8.91 3.55
C GLU A 141 8.19 -8.27 4.34
N ARG A 142 9.15 -7.64 3.67
CA ARG A 142 10.27 -6.95 4.30
C ARG A 142 9.80 -5.78 5.16
N SER A 143 8.85 -4.99 4.67
CA SER A 143 8.26 -3.90 5.44
C SER A 143 7.55 -4.42 6.69
N PHE A 144 6.86 -5.54 6.60
CA PHE A 144 6.20 -6.16 7.75
C PHE A 144 7.22 -6.68 8.78
N LEU A 145 8.30 -7.32 8.33
CA LEU A 145 9.38 -7.76 9.22
C LEU A 145 10.06 -6.58 9.94
N LEU A 146 10.23 -5.44 9.26
CA LEU A 146 10.74 -4.21 9.88
C LEU A 146 9.80 -3.73 10.99
N TRP A 147 8.49 -3.74 10.76
CA TRP A 147 7.51 -3.35 11.77
C TRP A 147 7.50 -4.31 12.97
N LEU A 148 7.55 -5.62 12.71
CA LEU A 148 7.67 -6.61 13.79
C LEU A 148 8.97 -6.43 14.59
N GLY A 149 10.08 -6.11 13.93
CA GLY A 149 11.33 -5.78 14.59
C GLY A 149 11.21 -4.53 15.46
N ALA A 150 10.56 -3.48 14.97
CA ALA A 150 10.30 -2.27 15.74
C ALA A 150 9.39 -2.55 16.95
N VAL A 151 8.35 -3.39 16.78
CA VAL A 151 7.50 -3.86 17.89
C VAL A 151 8.31 -4.60 18.92
N ALA A 152 9.12 -5.58 18.50
CA ALA A 152 9.94 -6.38 19.40
C ALA A 152 10.92 -5.50 20.19
N LEU A 153 11.53 -4.51 19.54
CA LEU A 153 12.43 -3.55 20.19
C LEU A 153 11.70 -2.70 21.23
N LEU A 154 10.47 -2.22 20.89
CA LEU A 154 9.67 -1.41 21.80
C LEU A 154 9.23 -2.19 23.04
N VAL A 155 8.93 -3.47 22.89
CA VAL A 155 8.52 -4.34 24.01
C VAL A 155 9.70 -4.71 24.91
N LEU A 156 10.92 -4.69 24.36
CA LEU A 156 12.14 -5.06 25.11
C LEU A 156 12.69 -3.90 25.97
N ILE A 157 12.36 -2.65 25.61
CA ILE A 157 12.76 -1.43 26.32
C ILE A 157 11.75 -1.07 27.41
#